data_97f7b571e15f5d1e7f5120400e2a1410
#
_entry.id   97f7b571e15f5d1e7f5120400e2a1410
#
_cell.length_a   1.000
_cell.length_b   1.000
_cell.length_c   1.000
_cell.angle_alpha   90.00
_cell.angle_beta   90.00
_cell.angle_gamma   90.00
#
_symmetry.space_group_name_H-M   'P 1'
#
loop_
_entity.id
_entity.type
_entity.pdbx_description
1 polymer ?
#
loop_
_entity_poly.entity_id
_entity_poly.type
_entity_poly.pdbx_seq_one_letter_code
_entity_poly.pdbx_strand_id
1 'polypeptide(L)'
;MNAKTTYSTRKRILLIALGLLALMIFESFLLMLRYERLNRSSEMVMGVSFSPAQAERYGSDWKANYIALLDDLKFKHIRIPAYWDRIEPSPGIYDFAETDWMVTEAAKRNAKITLVVGQKNIRYPECFYPKWIDLSDAANVSQKATDMVTAVVRHYKDNPTIYQWQLENEFLLRSFGNCPSKLL
;
A
#
# COMPACT_ATOMS: atom_id res chain seq x y z
N MET A 1 -22.66 5.68 61.30
CA MET A 1 -22.81 5.30 59.87
C MET A 1 -22.69 3.82 59.75
N ASN A 2 -23.76 3.12 59.34
CA ASN A 2 -23.90 1.65 59.50
C ASN A 2 -23.05 0.85 58.48
N ALA A 3 -22.10 0.05 58.96
CA ALA A 3 -21.27 -0.82 58.16
C ALA A 3 -22.08 -1.82 57.25
N LYS A 4 -23.28 -2.20 57.65
CA LYS A 4 -24.19 -3.05 56.89
C LYS A 4 -24.73 -2.38 55.61
N THR A 5 -24.92 -1.07 55.59
CA THR A 5 -25.43 -0.30 54.42
C THR A 5 -24.33 -0.17 53.37
N THR A 6 -23.09 0.05 53.79
CA THR A 6 -21.91 0.17 52.90
C THR A 6 -21.56 -1.15 52.20
N TYR A 7 -21.72 -2.28 52.90
CA TYR A 7 -21.49 -3.62 52.34
C TYR A 7 -22.53 -3.98 51.26
N SER A 8 -23.81 -3.64 51.50
CA SER A 8 -24.89 -3.85 50.52
C SER A 8 -24.69 -3.03 49.24
N THR A 9 -24.23 -1.77 49.36
CA THR A 9 -23.98 -0.89 48.22
C THR A 9 -22.80 -1.40 47.38
N ARG A 10 -21.71 -1.84 48.01
CA ARG A 10 -20.54 -2.42 47.30
C ARG A 10 -20.90 -3.69 46.51
N LYS A 11 -21.72 -4.58 47.10
CA LYS A 11 -22.23 -5.75 46.39
C LYS A 11 -23.06 -5.38 45.17
N ARG A 12 -23.93 -4.40 45.27
CA ARG A 12 -24.73 -3.93 44.13
C ARG A 12 -23.87 -3.35 43.01
N ILE A 13 -22.88 -2.53 43.35
CA ILE A 13 -21.94 -1.96 42.38
C ILE A 13 -21.16 -3.09 41.68
N LEU A 14 -20.67 -4.08 42.42
CA LEU A 14 -19.96 -5.22 41.86
C LEU A 14 -20.85 -6.03 40.89
N LEU A 15 -22.09 -6.30 41.27
CA LEU A 15 -23.04 -7.01 40.40
C LEU A 15 -23.37 -6.23 39.13
N ILE A 16 -23.52 -4.90 39.22
CA ILE A 16 -23.73 -4.05 38.05
C ILE A 16 -22.47 -4.09 37.14
N ALA A 17 -21.26 -3.95 37.73
CA ALA A 17 -20.01 -4.01 36.96
C ALA A 17 -19.82 -5.35 36.26
N LEU A 18 -20.13 -6.46 36.94
CA LEU A 18 -20.09 -7.81 36.33
C LEU A 18 -21.13 -7.96 35.22
N GLY A 19 -22.33 -7.41 35.40
CA GLY A 19 -23.36 -7.40 34.36
C GLY A 19 -22.93 -6.63 33.11
N LEU A 20 -22.33 -5.43 33.29
CA LEU A 20 -21.81 -4.64 32.20
C LEU A 20 -20.66 -5.33 31.48
N LEU A 21 -19.75 -5.97 32.21
CA LEU A 21 -18.66 -6.75 31.64
C LEU A 21 -19.19 -7.93 30.83
N ALA A 22 -20.17 -8.66 31.36
CA ALA A 22 -20.81 -9.77 30.64
C ALA A 22 -21.51 -9.29 29.36
N LEU A 23 -22.16 -8.14 29.41
CA LEU A 23 -22.81 -7.52 28.23
C LEU A 23 -21.74 -7.16 27.15
N MET A 24 -20.65 -6.51 27.54
CA MET A 24 -19.56 -6.18 26.60
C MET A 24 -18.95 -7.43 25.94
N ILE A 25 -18.74 -8.49 26.72
CA ILE A 25 -18.22 -9.77 26.20
C ILE A 25 -19.22 -10.37 25.20
N PHE A 26 -20.51 -10.35 25.54
CA PHE A 26 -21.56 -10.86 24.67
C PHE A 26 -21.69 -10.09 23.36
N GLU A 27 -21.65 -8.75 23.42
CA GLU A 27 -21.66 -7.90 22.21
C GLU A 27 -20.42 -8.15 21.34
N SER A 28 -19.24 -8.25 21.95
CA SER A 28 -18.00 -8.58 21.25
C SER A 28 -18.09 -9.95 20.56
N PHE A 29 -18.67 -10.93 21.22
CA PHE A 29 -18.90 -12.26 20.65
C PHE A 29 -19.89 -12.22 19.46
N LEU A 30 -20.97 -11.47 19.57
CA LEU A 30 -21.93 -11.27 18.46
C LEU A 30 -21.28 -10.57 17.27
N LEU A 31 -20.44 -9.55 17.51
CA LEU A 31 -19.68 -8.88 16.46
C LEU A 31 -18.70 -9.82 15.77
N MET A 32 -18.02 -10.67 16.53
CA MET A 32 -17.11 -11.69 15.99
C MET A 32 -17.87 -12.70 15.11
N LEU A 33 -19.00 -13.21 15.55
CA LEU A 33 -19.85 -14.13 14.77
C LEU A 33 -20.35 -13.47 13.47
N ARG A 34 -20.73 -12.18 13.56
CA ARG A 34 -21.18 -11.40 12.40
C ARG A 34 -20.01 -11.20 11.42
N TYR A 35 -18.84 -10.87 11.92
CA TYR A 35 -17.62 -10.72 11.11
C TYR A 35 -17.26 -12.03 10.39
N GLU A 36 -17.25 -13.16 11.11
CA GLU A 36 -17.00 -14.47 10.50
C GLU A 36 -18.02 -14.81 9.42
N ARG A 37 -19.31 -14.55 9.68
CA ARG A 37 -20.38 -14.81 8.69
C ARG A 37 -20.22 -13.97 7.43
N LEU A 38 -19.85 -12.69 7.56
CA LEU A 38 -19.62 -11.79 6.43
C LEU A 38 -18.40 -12.17 5.61
N ASN A 39 -17.36 -12.72 6.25
CA ASN A 39 -16.09 -13.08 5.58
C ASN A 39 -16.02 -14.54 5.13
N ARG A 40 -16.92 -15.40 5.58
CA ARG A 40 -16.92 -16.85 5.25
C ARG A 40 -17.14 -17.14 3.75
N SER A 41 -17.73 -16.20 3.02
CA SER A 41 -18.02 -16.31 1.59
C SER A 41 -17.05 -15.53 0.72
N SER A 42 -16.09 -14.80 1.30
CA SER A 42 -15.10 -14.08 0.52
C SER A 42 -14.01 -15.03 0.05
N GLU A 43 -13.97 -15.25 -1.26
CA GLU A 43 -12.85 -15.94 -1.90
C GLU A 43 -11.56 -15.18 -1.61
N MET A 44 -10.53 -15.89 -1.12
CA MET A 44 -9.25 -15.27 -0.82
C MET A 44 -8.57 -14.88 -2.13
N VAL A 45 -8.41 -13.59 -2.36
CA VAL A 45 -7.67 -13.06 -3.50
C VAL A 45 -6.20 -12.91 -3.12
N MET A 46 -5.34 -13.71 -3.74
CA MET A 46 -3.90 -13.61 -3.56
C MET A 46 -3.29 -12.64 -4.57
N GLY A 47 -2.40 -11.78 -4.08
CA GLY A 47 -1.63 -10.84 -4.90
C GLY A 47 -0.15 -10.89 -4.56
N VAL A 48 0.66 -10.29 -5.41
CA VAL A 48 2.12 -10.20 -5.25
C VAL A 48 2.60 -8.78 -5.51
N SER A 49 3.62 -8.33 -4.75
CA SER A 49 4.35 -7.10 -5.06
C SER A 49 5.56 -7.42 -5.92
N PHE A 50 5.69 -6.77 -7.06
CA PHE A 50 6.80 -6.92 -7.98
C PHE A 50 7.58 -5.62 -8.12
N SER A 51 8.91 -5.72 -8.19
CA SER A 51 9.83 -4.60 -8.32
C SER A 51 10.88 -4.90 -9.39
N PRO A 52 10.83 -4.24 -10.55
CA PRO A 52 11.88 -4.35 -11.57
C PRO A 52 13.27 -4.04 -11.00
N ALA A 53 13.40 -2.94 -10.26
CA ALA A 53 14.67 -2.54 -9.65
C ALA A 53 15.25 -3.60 -8.70
N GLN A 54 14.40 -4.32 -7.97
CA GLN A 54 14.84 -5.40 -7.09
C GLN A 54 15.34 -6.61 -7.89
N ALA A 55 14.65 -6.97 -8.97
CA ALA A 55 15.07 -8.08 -9.86
C ALA A 55 16.42 -7.76 -10.52
N GLU A 56 16.58 -6.56 -11.06
CA GLU A 56 17.84 -6.08 -11.65
C GLU A 56 18.98 -6.11 -10.64
N ARG A 57 18.74 -5.68 -9.40
CA ARG A 57 19.74 -5.70 -8.34
C ARG A 57 20.25 -7.10 -8.02
N TYR A 58 19.42 -8.12 -8.22
CA TYR A 58 19.81 -9.53 -8.07
C TYR A 58 20.34 -10.16 -9.37
N GLY A 59 20.54 -9.36 -10.42
CA GLY A 59 21.04 -9.84 -11.71
C GLY A 59 20.03 -10.69 -12.49
N SER A 60 18.73 -10.59 -12.16
CA SER A 60 17.66 -11.30 -12.85
C SER A 60 17.06 -10.48 -13.97
N ASP A 61 16.61 -11.15 -15.04
CA ASP A 61 15.75 -10.54 -16.06
C ASP A 61 14.36 -10.25 -15.45
N TRP A 62 14.10 -8.98 -15.15
CA TRP A 62 12.86 -8.57 -14.54
C TRP A 62 11.65 -8.82 -15.44
N LYS A 63 11.80 -8.75 -16.78
CA LYS A 63 10.71 -9.04 -17.71
C LYS A 63 10.31 -10.50 -17.66
N ALA A 64 11.31 -11.40 -17.72
CA ALA A 64 11.08 -12.83 -17.58
C ALA A 64 10.43 -13.17 -16.23
N ASN A 65 10.90 -12.57 -15.13
CA ASN A 65 10.33 -12.76 -13.80
C ASN A 65 8.88 -12.28 -13.74
N TYR A 66 8.57 -11.12 -14.33
CA TYR A 66 7.21 -10.60 -14.36
C TYR A 66 6.25 -11.51 -15.13
N ILE A 67 6.69 -12.04 -16.27
CA ILE A 67 5.92 -13.01 -17.06
C ILE A 67 5.70 -14.30 -16.27
N ALA A 68 6.71 -14.81 -15.56
CA ALA A 68 6.57 -16.01 -14.73
C ALA A 68 5.55 -15.82 -13.59
N LEU A 69 5.47 -14.63 -12.98
CA LEU A 69 4.41 -14.33 -12.01
C LEU A 69 3.01 -14.45 -12.61
N LEU A 70 2.85 -14.05 -13.87
CA LEU A 70 1.58 -14.04 -14.56
C LEU A 70 1.22 -15.40 -15.16
N ASP A 71 2.20 -16.10 -15.78
CA ASP A 71 1.96 -17.33 -16.55
C ASP A 71 2.17 -18.59 -15.73
N ASP A 72 3.23 -18.67 -14.92
CA ASP A 72 3.56 -19.88 -14.16
C ASP A 72 2.82 -19.88 -12.81
N LEU A 73 2.91 -18.76 -12.07
CA LEU A 73 2.27 -18.61 -10.75
C LEU A 73 0.83 -18.10 -10.83
N LYS A 74 0.39 -17.63 -12.00
CA LYS A 74 -0.98 -17.22 -12.34
C LYS A 74 -1.57 -16.18 -11.39
N PHE A 75 -0.74 -15.28 -10.86
CA PHE A 75 -1.22 -14.16 -10.06
C PHE A 75 -2.13 -13.25 -10.89
N LYS A 76 -3.29 -12.90 -10.31
CA LYS A 76 -4.28 -12.00 -10.92
C LYS A 76 -4.32 -10.61 -10.29
N HIS A 77 -3.58 -10.39 -9.21
CA HIS A 77 -3.40 -9.10 -8.57
C HIS A 77 -1.91 -8.85 -8.34
N ILE A 78 -1.38 -7.83 -9.00
CA ILE A 78 0.04 -7.48 -8.92
C ILE A 78 0.17 -6.01 -8.52
N ARG A 79 0.96 -5.76 -7.49
CA ARG A 79 1.34 -4.42 -7.07
C ARG A 79 2.68 -4.08 -7.69
N ILE A 80 2.71 -3.00 -8.49
CA ILE A 80 3.90 -2.54 -9.22
C ILE A 80 4.23 -1.08 -8.90
N PRO A 81 5.51 -0.68 -8.96
CA PRO A 81 5.93 0.70 -8.80
C PRO A 81 5.86 1.51 -10.10
N ALA A 82 5.58 2.79 -9.99
CA ALA A 82 5.96 3.82 -10.95
C ALA A 82 7.12 4.60 -10.33
N TYR A 83 8.36 4.20 -10.62
CA TYR A 83 9.54 4.83 -10.05
C TYR A 83 9.79 6.20 -10.65
N TRP A 84 9.93 7.24 -9.81
CA TRP A 84 10.06 8.62 -10.29
C TRP A 84 11.30 8.83 -11.17
N ASP A 85 12.46 8.28 -10.80
CA ASP A 85 13.71 8.38 -11.58
C ASP A 85 13.63 7.74 -12.97
N ARG A 86 12.71 6.80 -13.17
CA ARG A 86 12.45 6.13 -14.45
C ARG A 86 11.34 6.82 -15.25
N ILE A 87 10.29 7.28 -14.55
CA ILE A 87 9.16 7.98 -15.17
C ILE A 87 9.57 9.37 -15.68
N GLU A 88 10.46 10.08 -14.96
CA GLU A 88 10.86 11.43 -15.32
C GLU A 88 12.40 11.54 -15.42
N PRO A 89 13.00 11.01 -16.50
CA PRO A 89 14.46 11.00 -16.68
C PRO A 89 15.04 12.42 -16.85
N SER A 90 14.22 13.39 -17.24
CA SER A 90 14.56 14.82 -17.36
C SER A 90 13.37 15.66 -16.92
N PRO A 91 13.57 16.90 -16.43
CA PRO A 91 12.50 17.74 -15.91
C PRO A 91 11.34 17.92 -16.90
N GLY A 92 10.15 17.48 -16.54
CA GLY A 92 8.93 17.58 -17.35
C GLY A 92 8.86 16.63 -18.55
N ILE A 93 9.84 15.75 -18.73
CA ILE A 93 9.85 14.71 -19.78
C ILE A 93 9.51 13.38 -19.15
N TYR A 94 8.35 12.84 -19.49
CA TYR A 94 7.83 11.60 -18.91
C TYR A 94 7.98 10.43 -19.86
N ASP A 95 8.55 9.34 -19.36
CA ASP A 95 8.68 8.05 -20.03
C ASP A 95 7.92 6.98 -19.23
N PHE A 96 6.87 6.44 -19.80
CA PHE A 96 6.04 5.41 -19.21
C PHE A 96 6.34 3.99 -19.72
N ALA A 97 7.33 3.83 -20.61
CA ALA A 97 7.54 2.59 -21.36
C ALA A 97 7.69 1.33 -20.46
N GLU A 98 8.41 1.43 -19.33
CA GLU A 98 8.56 0.31 -18.40
C GLU A 98 7.22 -0.06 -17.74
N THR A 99 6.51 0.93 -17.24
CA THR A 99 5.22 0.74 -16.56
C THR A 99 4.13 0.31 -17.56
N ASP A 100 4.10 0.90 -18.75
CA ASP A 100 3.18 0.53 -19.84
C ASP A 100 3.35 -0.92 -20.26
N TRP A 101 4.60 -1.40 -20.34
CA TRP A 101 4.88 -2.79 -20.64
C TRP A 101 4.28 -3.73 -19.57
N MET A 102 4.52 -3.44 -18.28
CA MET A 102 3.97 -4.24 -17.19
C MET A 102 2.42 -4.24 -17.18
N VAL A 103 1.81 -3.08 -17.39
CA VAL A 103 0.36 -2.94 -17.44
C VAL A 103 -0.22 -3.70 -18.64
N THR A 104 0.43 -3.62 -19.79
CA THR A 104 0.03 -4.34 -21.01
C THR A 104 0.11 -5.85 -20.81
N GLU A 105 1.20 -6.37 -20.25
CA GLU A 105 1.35 -7.80 -20.00
C GLU A 105 0.33 -8.33 -18.97
N ALA A 106 0.02 -7.53 -17.95
CA ALA A 106 -1.06 -7.85 -17.01
C ALA A 106 -2.44 -7.88 -17.69
N ALA A 107 -2.74 -6.88 -18.54
CA ALA A 107 -3.99 -6.80 -19.29
C ALA A 107 -4.22 -8.02 -20.17
N LYS A 108 -3.21 -8.46 -20.92
CA LYS A 108 -3.25 -9.66 -21.79
C LYS A 108 -3.68 -10.93 -21.02
N ARG A 109 -3.44 -10.97 -19.71
CA ARG A 109 -3.70 -12.12 -18.83
C ARG A 109 -4.86 -11.90 -17.86
N ASN A 110 -5.66 -10.85 -18.07
CA ASN A 110 -6.74 -10.44 -17.17
C ASN A 110 -6.30 -10.25 -15.70
N ALA A 111 -5.07 -9.83 -15.49
CA ALA A 111 -4.58 -9.46 -14.18
C ALA A 111 -4.87 -7.98 -13.90
N LYS A 112 -4.98 -7.63 -12.62
CA LYS A 112 -5.25 -6.30 -12.11
C LYS A 112 -4.01 -5.73 -11.42
N ILE A 113 -3.82 -4.43 -11.57
CA ILE A 113 -2.66 -3.73 -11.05
C ILE A 113 -3.06 -2.82 -9.89
N THR A 114 -2.31 -2.91 -8.77
CA THR A 114 -2.18 -1.83 -7.80
C THR A 114 -0.95 -1.02 -8.17
N LEU A 115 -1.13 0.21 -8.65
CA LEU A 115 -0.03 1.08 -9.06
C LEU A 115 0.42 1.96 -7.90
N VAL A 116 1.68 1.83 -7.50
CA VAL A 116 2.30 2.64 -6.44
C VAL A 116 2.97 3.84 -7.08
N VAL A 117 2.57 5.03 -6.67
CA VAL A 117 3.09 6.30 -7.17
C VAL A 117 3.56 7.19 -6.02
N GLY A 118 4.58 7.98 -6.24
CA GLY A 118 5.12 8.90 -5.23
C GLY A 118 6.64 8.88 -5.17
N GLN A 119 7.17 9.60 -4.20
CA GLN A 119 8.61 9.71 -3.95
C GLN A 119 9.16 8.41 -3.36
N LYS A 120 8.41 7.87 -2.38
CA LYS A 120 8.75 6.63 -1.69
C LYS A 120 7.98 5.47 -2.29
N ASN A 121 8.70 4.48 -2.79
CA ASN A 121 8.13 3.36 -3.50
C ASN A 121 8.56 2.02 -2.90
N ILE A 122 8.06 0.91 -3.42
CA ILE A 122 8.32 -0.43 -2.89
C ILE A 122 9.76 -0.86 -3.12
N ARG A 123 10.34 -1.55 -2.12
CA ARG A 123 11.68 -2.12 -2.09
C ARG A 123 12.79 -1.07 -2.02
N TYR A 124 13.94 -1.52 -1.52
CA TYR A 124 15.15 -0.69 -1.43
C TYR A 124 15.60 -0.18 -2.80
N PRO A 125 16.02 1.08 -2.96
CA PRO A 125 16.30 2.08 -1.90
C PRO A 125 15.07 2.82 -1.36
N GLU A 126 13.88 2.52 -1.76
CA GLU A 126 12.58 3.10 -1.48
C GLU A 126 12.34 4.48 -2.08
N CYS A 127 13.27 5.43 -1.94
CA CYS A 127 13.16 6.73 -2.60
C CYS A 127 13.94 6.72 -3.92
N PHE A 128 13.21 6.90 -5.00
CA PHE A 128 13.69 6.84 -6.39
C PHE A 128 13.67 8.23 -7.00
N TYR A 129 14.54 9.11 -6.48
CA TYR A 129 14.64 10.48 -6.98
C TYR A 129 15.41 10.55 -8.30
N PRO A 130 14.92 11.32 -9.30
CA PRO A 130 15.67 11.59 -10.52
C PRO A 130 16.99 12.30 -10.20
N LYS A 131 18.03 12.04 -11.00
CA LYS A 131 19.36 12.62 -10.79
C LYS A 131 19.42 14.14 -10.96
N TRP A 132 18.45 14.71 -11.66
CA TRP A 132 18.37 16.14 -11.95
C TRP A 132 17.76 16.98 -10.80
N ILE A 133 17.11 16.34 -9.81
CA ILE A 133 16.43 17.06 -8.75
C ILE A 133 17.40 17.47 -7.61
N ASP A 134 17.29 18.71 -7.16
CA ASP A 134 18.01 19.18 -5.98
C ASP A 134 17.24 18.81 -4.72
N LEU A 135 17.76 17.83 -3.97
CA LEU A 135 17.16 17.33 -2.73
C LEU A 135 17.33 18.30 -1.54
N SER A 136 18.09 19.39 -1.69
CA SER A 136 18.21 20.43 -0.66
C SER A 136 17.02 21.38 -0.62
N ASP A 137 16.28 21.50 -1.73
CA ASP A 137 15.07 22.31 -1.85
C ASP A 137 13.81 21.46 -1.68
N ALA A 138 13.37 21.26 -0.44
CA ALA A 138 12.22 20.43 -0.12
C ALA A 138 10.91 20.92 -0.75
N ALA A 139 10.72 22.24 -0.92
CA ALA A 139 9.53 22.81 -1.52
C ALA A 139 9.47 22.47 -3.02
N ASN A 140 10.58 22.60 -3.74
CA ASN A 140 10.70 22.23 -5.14
C ASN A 140 10.51 20.72 -5.33
N VAL A 141 11.13 19.88 -4.48
CA VAL A 141 10.96 18.42 -4.51
C VAL A 141 9.49 18.05 -4.36
N SER A 142 8.78 18.63 -3.38
CA SER A 142 7.35 18.37 -3.16
C SER A 142 6.49 18.77 -4.36
N GLN A 143 6.76 19.94 -4.95
CA GLN A 143 6.05 20.39 -6.15
C GLN A 143 6.30 19.45 -7.33
N LYS A 144 7.55 19.08 -7.61
CA LYS A 144 7.91 18.18 -8.71
C LYS A 144 7.37 16.76 -8.51
N ALA A 145 7.34 16.26 -7.28
CA ALA A 145 6.68 15.00 -6.96
C ALA A 145 5.18 15.06 -7.27
N THR A 146 4.52 16.16 -6.94
CA THR A 146 3.10 16.37 -7.25
C THR A 146 2.86 16.42 -8.78
N ASP A 147 3.73 17.10 -9.52
CA ASP A 147 3.67 17.16 -10.98
C ASP A 147 3.81 15.75 -11.59
N MET A 148 4.79 14.96 -11.14
CA MET A 148 5.00 13.58 -11.57
C MET A 148 3.80 12.69 -11.24
N VAL A 149 3.29 12.71 -10.00
CA VAL A 149 2.09 11.94 -9.61
C VAL A 149 0.91 12.31 -10.50
N THR A 150 0.73 13.61 -10.77
CA THR A 150 -0.34 14.10 -11.66
C THR A 150 -0.18 13.54 -13.08
N ALA A 151 1.04 13.52 -13.62
CA ALA A 151 1.32 12.96 -14.93
C ALA A 151 1.00 11.47 -15.02
N VAL A 152 1.45 10.68 -14.03
CA VAL A 152 1.16 9.24 -13.93
C VAL A 152 -0.35 8.98 -13.85
N VAL A 153 -1.05 9.72 -12.99
CA VAL A 153 -2.51 9.56 -12.85
C VAL A 153 -3.23 9.91 -14.15
N ARG A 154 -2.85 11.00 -14.82
CA ARG A 154 -3.44 11.37 -16.12
C ARG A 154 -3.23 10.32 -17.18
N HIS A 155 -2.06 9.67 -17.20
CA HIS A 155 -1.72 8.64 -18.17
C HIS A 155 -2.56 7.35 -17.97
N TYR A 156 -2.80 6.96 -16.71
CA TYR A 156 -3.43 5.66 -16.41
C TYR A 156 -4.87 5.73 -15.90
N LYS A 157 -5.45 6.89 -15.60
CA LYS A 157 -6.77 7.03 -14.94
C LYS A 157 -7.91 6.28 -15.62
N ASP A 158 -7.85 6.14 -16.95
CA ASP A 158 -8.88 5.47 -17.73
C ASP A 158 -8.49 4.03 -18.12
N ASN A 159 -7.36 3.52 -17.62
CA ASN A 159 -6.90 2.16 -17.91
C ASN A 159 -7.57 1.14 -16.96
N PRO A 160 -8.43 0.24 -17.45
CA PRO A 160 -9.20 -0.69 -16.61
C PRO A 160 -8.33 -1.77 -15.94
N THR A 161 -7.06 -1.88 -16.31
CA THR A 161 -6.11 -2.79 -15.68
C THR A 161 -5.62 -2.24 -14.34
N ILE A 162 -5.60 -0.89 -14.20
CA ILE A 162 -5.31 -0.25 -12.92
C ILE A 162 -6.55 -0.33 -12.04
N TYR A 163 -6.52 -1.29 -11.14
CA TYR A 163 -7.62 -1.58 -10.22
C TYR A 163 -7.56 -0.71 -8.97
N GLN A 164 -6.35 -0.39 -8.51
CA GLN A 164 -6.11 0.35 -7.27
C GLN A 164 -4.89 1.26 -7.38
N TRP A 165 -4.96 2.39 -6.72
CA TRP A 165 -3.86 3.35 -6.57
C TRP A 165 -3.32 3.30 -5.16
N GLN A 166 -2.00 3.37 -5.03
CA GLN A 166 -1.33 3.60 -3.77
C GLN A 166 -0.45 4.84 -3.89
N LEU A 167 -0.78 5.88 -3.15
CA LEU A 167 0.09 7.04 -3.01
C LEU A 167 1.10 6.76 -1.91
N GLU A 168 2.38 6.85 -2.25
CA GLU A 168 3.52 6.56 -1.38
C GLU A 168 3.54 5.14 -0.79
N ASN A 169 4.72 4.65 -0.49
CA ASN A 169 4.92 3.42 0.26
C ASN A 169 5.43 3.77 1.66
N GLU A 170 4.71 3.34 2.71
CA GLU A 170 5.16 3.51 4.11
C GLU A 170 5.59 4.94 4.45
N PHE A 171 4.83 5.95 4.00
CA PHE A 171 5.19 7.36 4.10
C PHE A 171 5.44 7.85 5.53
N LEU A 172 4.89 7.19 6.54
CA LEU A 172 5.13 7.49 7.96
C LEU A 172 6.41 6.84 8.52
N LEU A 173 6.98 5.88 7.80
CA LEU A 173 8.18 5.17 8.24
C LEU A 173 9.44 5.91 7.79
N ARG A 174 10.09 6.61 8.72
CA ARG A 174 11.26 7.46 8.44
C ARG A 174 12.60 6.76 8.60
N SER A 175 12.62 5.57 9.17
CA SER A 175 13.85 4.87 9.58
C SER A 175 14.36 3.85 8.58
N PHE A 176 13.76 3.77 7.38
CA PHE A 176 14.08 2.75 6.39
C PHE A 176 14.31 3.37 5.00
N GLY A 177 15.21 2.76 4.22
CA GLY A 177 15.55 3.21 2.89
C GLY A 177 16.56 4.37 2.85
N ASN A 178 16.86 4.84 1.63
CA ASN A 178 17.77 5.98 1.37
C ASN A 178 17.00 7.30 1.18
N CYS A 179 15.93 7.49 1.93
CA CYS A 179 15.12 8.69 1.83
C CYS A 179 15.71 9.81 2.68
N PRO A 180 15.91 11.03 2.13
CA PRO A 180 16.34 12.17 2.92
C PRO A 180 15.30 12.48 4.00
N SER A 181 15.73 12.53 5.27
CA SER A 181 14.84 12.72 6.43
C SER A 181 14.07 14.05 6.43
N LYS A 182 14.53 15.02 5.65
CA LYS A 182 13.88 16.33 5.49
C LYS A 182 12.71 16.33 4.48
N LEU A 183 12.58 15.26 3.67
CA LEU A 183 11.58 15.15 2.61
C LEU A 183 10.42 14.21 2.95
N LEU A 184 10.47 13.60 4.15
CA LEU A 184 9.45 12.66 4.65
C LEU A 184 8.63 13.28 5.79
#